data_d1fe04dd32bb4a6aa41c05c9ce346e59
#
_entry.id   d1fe04dd32bb4a6aa41c05c9ce346e59
#
_cell.length_a   1.000
_cell.length_b   1.000
_cell.length_c   1.000
_cell.angle_alpha   90.00
_cell.angle_beta   90.00
_cell.angle_gamma   90.00
#
_symmetry.space_group_name_H-M   'P 1'
#
loop_
_entity.id
_entity.type
_entity.pdbx_description
1 polymer ?
#
loop_
_entity_poly.entity_id
_entity_poly.type
_entity_poly.pdbx_seq_one_letter_code
_entity_poly.pdbx_strand_id
1 'polypeptide(L)'
;MKVCKFDKIEDEDKINRIIKYIINENPYVIAIPPLLPLEEKAREISIGWFREDNETVRSAIKSIEYYCYARVDRLTANVELQRNIKEIISSRIKNMYAWTENKADLLIDKTIRAEIYRLSADLLTHCLQAQGFRSKMFDSGTFVQIDKEKNFNIPLIRESVQQYTQQNRDIDIFVIPLSLCKNIYGEIDFLSE
;
A
#
# COMPACT_ATOMS: atom_id res chain seq x y z
N MET A 1 1.24 2.89 23.25
CA MET A 1 1.24 2.41 21.85
C MET A 1 2.33 3.18 21.11
N LYS A 2 3.34 2.48 20.55
CA LYS A 2 4.43 3.10 19.79
C LYS A 2 4.05 3.14 18.30
N VAL A 3 4.13 4.31 17.68
CA VAL A 3 3.86 4.53 16.26
C VAL A 3 5.14 4.97 15.59
N CYS A 4 5.51 4.35 14.48
CA CYS A 4 6.64 4.72 13.65
C CYS A 4 6.16 5.17 12.27
N LYS A 5 6.67 6.30 11.79
CA LYS A 5 6.44 6.81 10.44
C LYS A 5 7.77 6.86 9.69
N PHE A 6 7.75 6.42 8.44
CA PHE A 6 8.88 6.51 7.52
C PHE A 6 8.52 7.46 6.38
N ASP A 7 9.47 8.31 5.98
CA ASP A 7 9.19 9.38 5.03
C ASP A 7 9.44 8.98 3.57
N LYS A 8 10.41 8.07 3.31
CA LYS A 8 10.77 7.64 1.96
C LYS A 8 11.40 6.26 1.98
N ILE A 9 11.01 5.40 1.06
CA ILE A 9 11.57 4.05 0.89
C ILE A 9 12.06 3.91 -0.55
N GLU A 10 13.37 4.09 -0.74
CA GLU A 10 14.01 4.24 -2.04
C GLU A 10 14.42 2.89 -2.65
N ASP A 11 14.86 1.96 -1.80
CA ASP A 11 15.49 0.72 -2.23
C ASP A 11 15.31 -0.42 -1.20
N GLU A 12 15.87 -1.56 -1.54
CA GLU A 12 15.85 -2.77 -0.72
C GLU A 12 16.64 -2.62 0.59
N ASP A 13 17.76 -1.91 0.56
CA ASP A 13 18.58 -1.67 1.74
C ASP A 13 17.84 -0.83 2.77
N LYS A 14 17.04 0.13 2.31
CA LYS A 14 16.17 0.93 3.18
C LYS A 14 15.11 0.06 3.84
N ILE A 15 14.48 -0.86 3.09
CA ILE A 15 13.49 -1.80 3.65
C ILE A 15 14.16 -2.70 4.71
N ASN A 16 15.34 -3.24 4.43
CA ASN A 16 16.07 -4.07 5.37
C ASN A 16 16.44 -3.30 6.66
N ARG A 17 16.82 -2.01 6.54
CA ARG A 17 17.05 -1.14 7.69
C ARG A 17 15.77 -0.88 8.49
N ILE A 18 14.65 -0.67 7.82
CA ILE A 18 13.33 -0.52 8.44
C ILE A 18 12.97 -1.78 9.21
N ILE A 19 13.12 -2.96 8.62
CA ILE A 19 12.84 -4.24 9.30
C ILE A 19 13.72 -4.39 10.54
N LYS A 20 15.03 -4.14 10.45
CA LYS A 20 15.94 -4.17 11.62
C LYS A 20 15.51 -3.19 12.71
N TYR A 21 15.10 -1.98 12.34
CA TYR A 21 14.59 -0.99 13.27
C TYR A 21 13.31 -1.50 13.96
N ILE A 22 12.37 -2.08 13.20
CA ILE A 22 11.12 -2.64 13.73
C ILE A 22 11.39 -3.78 14.73
N ILE A 23 12.33 -4.68 14.41
CA ILE A 23 12.73 -5.78 15.30
C ILE A 23 13.24 -5.24 16.64
N ASN A 24 14.04 -4.19 16.62
CA ASN A 24 14.62 -3.62 17.83
C ASN A 24 13.62 -2.80 18.65
N GLU A 25 12.76 -2.04 17.98
CA GLU A 25 11.90 -1.04 18.61
C GLU A 25 10.50 -1.56 18.91
N ASN A 26 10.11 -2.66 18.29
CA ASN A 26 8.81 -3.34 18.41
C ASN A 26 7.61 -2.35 18.41
N PRO A 27 7.42 -1.54 17.34
CA PRO A 27 6.31 -0.62 17.26
C PRO A 27 5.00 -1.38 17.02
N TYR A 28 3.89 -0.83 17.54
CA TYR A 28 2.56 -1.40 17.31
C TYR A 28 1.97 -0.99 15.95
N VAL A 29 2.30 0.23 15.49
CA VAL A 29 1.83 0.76 14.21
C VAL A 29 3.01 1.31 13.40
N ILE A 30 3.02 0.98 12.12
CA ILE A 30 4.01 1.44 11.16
C ILE A 30 3.27 2.10 10.00
N ALA A 31 3.52 3.41 9.80
CA ALA A 31 3.01 4.14 8.64
C ALA A 31 4.13 4.30 7.60
N ILE A 32 3.85 3.85 6.37
CA ILE A 32 4.84 3.87 5.29
C ILE A 32 4.32 4.60 4.05
N PRO A 33 5.18 5.36 3.36
CA PRO A 33 4.91 5.87 2.03
C PRO A 33 4.97 4.73 1.00
N PRO A 34 4.59 4.98 -0.26
CA PRO A 34 4.81 4.03 -1.32
C PRO A 34 6.31 3.77 -1.54
N LEU A 35 6.65 2.56 -1.97
CA LEU A 35 8.00 2.26 -2.42
C LEU A 35 8.30 3.07 -3.69
N LEU A 36 9.41 3.80 -3.70
CA LEU A 36 9.76 4.69 -4.80
C LEU A 36 9.72 4.03 -6.19
N PRO A 37 10.28 2.80 -6.38
CA PRO A 37 10.19 2.14 -7.67
C PRO A 37 8.76 1.86 -8.15
N LEU A 38 7.82 1.62 -7.24
CA LEU A 38 6.40 1.43 -7.56
C LEU A 38 5.72 2.76 -7.86
N GLU A 39 6.04 3.80 -7.09
CA GLU A 39 5.52 5.15 -7.30
C GLU A 39 5.91 5.73 -8.66
N GLU A 40 7.16 5.52 -9.09
CA GLU A 40 7.63 5.93 -10.41
C GLU A 40 6.83 5.24 -11.53
N LYS A 41 6.57 3.93 -11.40
CA LYS A 41 5.74 3.20 -12.36
C LYS A 41 4.27 3.64 -12.35
N ALA A 42 3.72 4.03 -11.20
CA ALA A 42 2.39 4.63 -11.15
C ALA A 42 2.32 5.93 -11.95
N ARG A 43 3.35 6.78 -11.88
CA ARG A 43 3.43 8.00 -12.71
C ARG A 43 3.52 7.69 -14.20
N GLU A 44 4.28 6.66 -14.60
CA GLU A 44 4.33 6.20 -16.00
C GLU A 44 2.95 5.72 -16.46
N ILE A 45 2.19 4.97 -15.63
CA ILE A 45 0.82 4.56 -15.93
C ILE A 45 -0.06 5.79 -16.16
N SER A 46 -0.08 6.74 -15.21
CA SER A 46 -0.88 7.96 -15.33
C SER A 46 -0.57 8.73 -16.61
N ILE A 47 0.71 9.00 -16.87
CA ILE A 47 1.14 9.76 -18.06
C ILE A 47 0.77 9.03 -19.34
N GLY A 48 1.04 7.72 -19.44
CA GLY A 48 0.72 6.92 -20.62
C GLY A 48 -0.78 6.86 -20.86
N TRP A 49 -1.56 6.65 -19.80
CA TRP A 49 -3.01 6.52 -19.89
C TRP A 49 -3.69 7.81 -20.38
N PHE A 50 -3.33 8.96 -19.82
CA PHE A 50 -3.85 10.26 -20.29
C PHE A 50 -3.37 10.66 -21.70
N ARG A 51 -2.31 10.01 -22.22
CA ARG A 51 -1.79 10.18 -23.60
C ARG A 51 -2.30 9.10 -24.56
N GLU A 52 -3.14 8.18 -24.08
CA GLU A 52 -3.62 7.01 -24.83
C GLU A 52 -2.48 6.09 -25.32
N ASP A 53 -1.33 6.11 -24.63
CA ASP A 53 -0.18 5.23 -24.87
C ASP A 53 -0.33 3.93 -24.11
N ASN A 54 -1.12 3.02 -24.67
CA ASN A 54 -1.42 1.72 -24.06
C ASN A 54 -0.18 0.82 -23.89
N GLU A 55 0.86 1.00 -24.69
CA GLU A 55 2.09 0.22 -24.58
C GLU A 55 2.87 0.61 -23.32
N THR A 56 3.06 1.92 -23.09
CA THR A 56 3.67 2.44 -21.86
C THR A 56 2.88 1.99 -20.62
N VAL A 57 1.54 2.09 -20.64
CA VAL A 57 0.68 1.66 -19.52
C VAL A 57 0.90 0.19 -19.19
N ARG A 58 0.77 -0.69 -20.19
CA ARG A 58 0.94 -2.13 -20.00
C ARG A 58 2.34 -2.50 -19.52
N SER A 59 3.37 -1.87 -20.08
CA SER A 59 4.77 -2.09 -19.69
C SER A 59 5.00 -1.68 -18.23
N ALA A 60 4.45 -0.56 -17.80
CA ALA A 60 4.58 -0.07 -16.43
C ALA A 60 3.87 -1.00 -15.43
N ILE A 61 2.63 -1.44 -15.71
CA ILE A 61 1.89 -2.40 -14.87
C ILE A 61 2.66 -3.73 -14.76
N LYS A 62 3.17 -4.24 -15.88
CA LYS A 62 3.98 -5.46 -15.89
C LYS A 62 5.28 -5.31 -15.08
N SER A 63 5.88 -4.14 -15.11
CA SER A 63 7.08 -3.84 -14.31
C SER A 63 6.79 -3.84 -12.82
N ILE A 64 5.61 -3.33 -12.38
CA ILE A 64 5.13 -3.41 -10.99
C ILE A 64 4.98 -4.87 -10.57
N GLU A 65 4.29 -5.68 -11.39
CA GLU A 65 4.09 -7.11 -11.12
C GLU A 65 5.42 -7.84 -10.94
N TYR A 66 6.35 -7.65 -11.90
CA TYR A 66 7.66 -8.26 -11.85
C TYR A 66 8.46 -7.84 -10.61
N TYR A 67 8.47 -6.55 -10.28
CA TYR A 67 9.13 -6.04 -9.08
C TYR A 67 8.58 -6.70 -7.81
N CYS A 68 7.25 -6.77 -7.68
CA CYS A 68 6.60 -7.38 -6.52
C CYS A 68 6.91 -8.89 -6.42
N TYR A 69 6.83 -9.63 -7.52
CA TYR A 69 7.12 -11.07 -7.54
C TYR A 69 8.57 -11.39 -7.22
N ALA A 70 9.52 -10.67 -7.84
CA ALA A 70 10.94 -10.83 -7.56
C ALA A 70 11.27 -10.58 -6.09
N ARG A 71 10.52 -9.66 -5.46
CA ARG A 71 10.68 -9.41 -4.03
C ARG A 71 10.10 -10.54 -3.18
N VAL A 72 8.91 -11.03 -3.50
CA VAL A 72 8.28 -12.15 -2.78
C VAL A 72 9.17 -13.39 -2.81
N ASP A 73 9.81 -13.68 -3.95
CA ASP A 73 10.71 -14.83 -4.10
C ASP A 73 11.94 -14.75 -3.20
N ARG A 74 12.38 -13.54 -2.81
CA ARG A 74 13.49 -13.31 -1.88
C ARG A 74 13.08 -13.26 -0.40
N LEU A 75 11.79 -13.06 -0.12
CA LEU A 75 11.29 -12.85 1.26
C LEU A 75 11.31 -14.12 2.09
N THR A 76 10.97 -15.24 1.51
CA THR A 76 10.80 -16.51 2.21
C THR A 76 10.99 -17.70 1.30
N ALA A 77 11.53 -18.78 1.83
CA ALA A 77 11.59 -20.07 1.14
C ALA A 77 10.27 -20.86 1.24
N ASN A 78 9.29 -20.37 2.01
CA ASN A 78 7.99 -21.03 2.15
C ASN A 78 7.13 -20.80 0.89
N VAL A 79 7.02 -21.86 0.08
CA VAL A 79 6.32 -21.84 -1.21
C VAL A 79 4.82 -21.50 -1.08
N GLU A 80 4.17 -21.97 -0.02
CA GLU A 80 2.76 -21.68 0.22
C GLU A 80 2.54 -20.20 0.55
N LEU A 81 3.38 -19.63 1.40
CA LEU A 81 3.35 -18.20 1.72
C LEU A 81 3.64 -17.36 0.47
N GLN A 82 4.64 -17.73 -0.34
CA GLN A 82 4.92 -17.04 -1.62
C GLN A 82 3.70 -17.06 -2.54
N ARG A 83 3.03 -18.21 -2.69
CA ARG A 83 1.84 -18.34 -3.52
C ARG A 83 0.73 -17.41 -3.05
N ASN A 84 0.41 -17.43 -1.77
CA ASN A 84 -0.65 -16.60 -1.20
C ASN A 84 -0.39 -15.10 -1.41
N ILE A 85 0.86 -14.66 -1.21
CA ILE A 85 1.25 -13.26 -1.44
C ILE A 85 1.13 -12.90 -2.93
N LYS A 86 1.59 -13.78 -3.84
CA LYS A 86 1.49 -13.55 -5.28
C LYS A 86 0.04 -13.50 -5.77
N GLU A 87 -0.87 -14.25 -5.16
CA GLU A 87 -2.30 -14.18 -5.46
C GLU A 87 -2.89 -12.81 -5.09
N ILE A 88 -2.53 -12.25 -3.94
CA ILE A 88 -2.94 -10.89 -3.53
C ILE A 88 -2.42 -9.85 -4.52
N ILE A 89 -1.13 -9.92 -4.87
CA ILE A 89 -0.51 -9.01 -5.84
C ILE A 89 -1.20 -9.14 -7.20
N SER A 90 -1.39 -10.37 -7.70
CA SER A 90 -2.04 -10.64 -8.99
C SER A 90 -3.46 -10.06 -9.06
N SER A 91 -4.23 -10.14 -7.97
CA SER A 91 -5.57 -9.55 -7.90
C SER A 91 -5.52 -8.03 -8.09
N ARG A 92 -4.60 -7.34 -7.42
CA ARG A 92 -4.43 -5.88 -7.56
C ARG A 92 -3.96 -5.49 -8.97
N ILE A 93 -3.02 -6.24 -9.53
CA ILE A 93 -2.53 -6.03 -10.90
C ILE A 93 -3.64 -6.19 -11.94
N LYS A 94 -4.48 -7.23 -11.80
CA LYS A 94 -5.66 -7.43 -12.67
C LYS A 94 -6.62 -6.24 -12.62
N ASN A 95 -6.85 -5.68 -11.44
CA ASN A 95 -7.69 -4.49 -11.29
C ASN A 95 -7.08 -3.28 -12.02
N MET A 96 -5.77 -3.07 -11.92
CA MET A 96 -5.09 -1.98 -12.64
C MET A 96 -5.26 -2.11 -14.16
N TYR A 97 -5.08 -3.32 -14.72
CA TYR A 97 -5.36 -3.58 -16.14
C TYR A 97 -6.81 -3.26 -16.50
N ALA A 98 -7.77 -3.78 -15.75
CA ALA A 98 -9.20 -3.56 -16.02
C ALA A 98 -9.58 -2.07 -15.99
N TRP A 99 -9.03 -1.30 -15.06
CA TRP A 99 -9.30 0.14 -14.98
C TRP A 99 -8.70 0.90 -16.14
N THR A 100 -7.49 0.54 -16.59
CA THR A 100 -6.81 1.23 -17.70
C THR A 100 -7.33 0.85 -19.09
N GLU A 101 -8.21 -0.13 -19.21
CA GLU A 101 -8.95 -0.42 -20.45
C GLU A 101 -10.04 0.61 -20.75
N ASN A 102 -10.43 1.41 -19.76
CA ASN A 102 -11.42 2.47 -19.91
C ASN A 102 -10.75 3.78 -20.32
N LYS A 103 -11.59 4.78 -20.68
CA LYS A 103 -11.11 6.14 -20.92
C LYS A 103 -10.48 6.71 -19.64
N ALA A 104 -9.40 7.46 -19.80
CA ALA A 104 -8.70 8.06 -18.67
C ALA A 104 -9.60 9.00 -17.85
N ASP A 105 -9.59 8.81 -16.54
CA ASP A 105 -10.40 9.50 -15.54
C ASP A 105 -9.57 9.76 -14.26
N LEU A 106 -9.68 10.96 -13.71
CA LEU A 106 -8.91 11.39 -12.55
C LEU A 106 -9.21 10.57 -11.28
N LEU A 107 -10.45 10.13 -11.08
CA LEU A 107 -10.82 9.33 -9.91
C LEU A 107 -10.24 7.92 -10.01
N ILE A 108 -10.28 7.34 -11.20
CA ILE A 108 -9.68 6.04 -11.46
C ILE A 108 -8.15 6.14 -11.35
N ASP A 109 -7.53 7.23 -11.83
CA ASP A 109 -6.09 7.48 -11.66
C ASP A 109 -5.70 7.50 -10.17
N LYS A 110 -6.44 8.24 -9.33
CA LYS A 110 -6.25 8.22 -7.87
C LYS A 110 -6.38 6.80 -7.31
N THR A 111 -7.34 6.02 -7.80
CA THR A 111 -7.55 4.63 -7.36
C THR A 111 -6.37 3.74 -7.72
N ILE A 112 -5.81 3.86 -8.93
CA ILE A 112 -4.60 3.12 -9.36
C ILE A 112 -3.42 3.52 -8.49
N ARG A 113 -3.22 4.81 -8.24
CA ARG A 113 -2.14 5.30 -7.36
C ARG A 113 -2.31 4.76 -5.94
N ALA A 114 -3.53 4.72 -5.41
CA ALA A 114 -3.81 4.15 -4.09
C ALA A 114 -3.42 2.67 -3.99
N GLU A 115 -3.57 1.88 -5.06
CA GLU A 115 -3.13 0.49 -5.08
C GLU A 115 -1.60 0.37 -4.92
N ILE A 116 -0.82 1.35 -5.36
CA ILE A 116 0.64 1.37 -5.14
C ILE A 116 0.98 1.54 -3.66
N TYR A 117 0.24 2.39 -2.94
CA TYR A 117 0.39 2.54 -1.50
C TYR A 117 0.03 1.24 -0.77
N ARG A 118 -1.05 0.59 -1.17
CA ARG A 118 -1.49 -0.70 -0.62
C ARG A 118 -0.49 -1.82 -0.91
N LEU A 119 -0.01 -1.94 -2.15
CA LEU A 119 1.02 -2.92 -2.53
C LEU A 119 2.30 -2.74 -1.70
N SER A 120 2.71 -1.50 -1.47
CA SER A 120 3.89 -1.19 -0.66
C SER A 120 3.70 -1.62 0.80
N ALA A 121 2.52 -1.36 1.37
CA ALA A 121 2.18 -1.77 2.72
C ALA A 121 2.04 -3.30 2.85
N ASP A 122 1.42 -3.97 1.86
CA ASP A 122 1.34 -5.43 1.80
C ASP A 122 2.73 -6.07 1.75
N LEU A 123 3.63 -5.57 0.88
CA LEU A 123 4.99 -6.09 0.79
C LEU A 123 5.74 -5.98 2.12
N LEU A 124 5.67 -4.85 2.83
CA LEU A 124 6.29 -4.72 4.15
C LEU A 124 5.62 -5.64 5.18
N THR A 125 4.29 -5.74 5.16
CA THR A 125 3.54 -6.66 6.03
C THR A 125 4.04 -8.09 5.87
N HIS A 126 4.20 -8.54 4.64
CA HIS A 126 4.70 -9.89 4.36
C HIS A 126 6.18 -10.08 4.69
N CYS A 127 7.00 -9.02 4.55
CA CYS A 127 8.37 -9.04 5.05
C CYS A 127 8.41 -9.31 6.56
N LEU A 128 7.55 -8.66 7.33
CA LEU A 128 7.45 -8.85 8.78
C LEU A 128 6.93 -10.24 9.14
N GLN A 129 5.93 -10.74 8.41
CA GLN A 129 5.42 -12.12 8.59
C GLN A 129 6.52 -13.16 8.35
N ALA A 130 7.35 -12.97 7.31
CA ALA A 130 8.49 -13.84 7.03
C ALA A 130 9.55 -13.82 8.15
N GLN A 131 9.60 -12.77 8.97
CA GLN A 131 10.44 -12.65 10.17
C GLN A 131 9.75 -13.16 11.44
N GLY A 132 8.54 -13.73 11.32
CA GLY A 132 7.80 -14.32 12.46
C GLY A 132 6.87 -13.36 13.21
N PHE A 133 6.71 -12.12 12.75
CA PHE A 133 5.75 -11.18 13.36
C PHE A 133 4.33 -11.48 12.90
N ARG A 134 3.37 -11.39 13.81
CA ARG A 134 1.95 -11.37 13.47
C ARG A 134 1.59 -9.96 13.04
N SER A 135 1.81 -9.68 11.75
CA SER A 135 1.58 -8.36 11.16
C SER A 135 0.40 -8.38 10.19
N LYS A 136 -0.29 -7.24 10.07
CA LYS A 136 -1.43 -7.06 9.18
C LYS A 136 -1.46 -5.65 8.62
N MET A 137 -1.79 -5.54 7.33
CA MET A 137 -2.04 -4.25 6.70
C MET A 137 -3.40 -3.72 7.18
N PHE A 138 -3.43 -2.44 7.59
CA PHE A 138 -4.65 -1.71 7.89
C PHE A 138 -4.77 -0.52 6.94
N ASP A 139 -5.61 -0.66 5.93
CA ASP A 139 -5.77 0.32 4.86
C ASP A 139 -6.36 1.64 5.38
N SER A 140 -5.54 2.69 5.45
CA SER A 140 -5.99 4.03 5.88
C SER A 140 -7.08 4.60 4.96
N GLY A 141 -7.10 4.25 3.69
CA GLY A 141 -8.19 4.60 2.77
C GLY A 141 -9.55 4.02 3.15
N THR A 142 -9.66 3.14 4.16
CA THR A 142 -10.94 2.63 4.63
C THR A 142 -11.47 3.37 5.86
N PHE A 143 -10.61 3.95 6.69
CA PHE A 143 -10.99 4.54 7.97
C PHE A 143 -10.61 6.01 8.15
N VAL A 144 -9.66 6.53 7.39
CA VAL A 144 -9.31 7.96 7.41
C VAL A 144 -10.28 8.70 6.50
N GLN A 145 -11.11 9.56 7.07
CA GLN A 145 -12.03 10.39 6.33
C GLN A 145 -11.75 11.87 6.58
N ILE A 146 -11.81 12.66 5.51
CA ILE A 146 -11.62 14.11 5.53
C ILE A 146 -12.88 14.83 5.04
N ASP A 147 -13.08 16.06 5.52
CA ASP A 147 -14.10 16.97 5.03
C ASP A 147 -13.63 17.77 3.78
N LYS A 148 -14.44 18.73 3.34
CA LYS A 148 -14.14 19.59 2.17
C LYS A 148 -12.92 20.48 2.41
N GLU A 149 -12.67 20.85 3.65
CA GLU A 149 -11.54 21.66 4.10
C GLU A 149 -10.29 20.82 4.40
N LYS A 150 -10.33 19.51 4.09
CA LYS A 150 -9.31 18.50 4.40
C LYS A 150 -9.05 18.28 5.90
N ASN A 151 -10.02 18.62 6.78
CA ASN A 151 -9.94 18.28 8.20
C ASN A 151 -10.33 16.82 8.44
N PHE A 152 -9.68 16.19 9.43
CA PHE A 152 -9.96 14.81 9.79
C PHE A 152 -11.27 14.64 10.56
N ASN A 153 -12.06 13.65 10.21
CA ASN A 153 -13.18 13.18 11.02
C ASN A 153 -12.65 12.31 12.18
N ILE A 154 -12.12 12.96 13.21
CA ILE A 154 -11.46 12.28 14.35
C ILE A 154 -12.38 11.27 15.07
N PRO A 155 -13.69 11.56 15.35
CA PRO A 155 -14.58 10.58 15.96
C PRO A 155 -14.67 9.28 15.15
N LEU A 156 -14.91 9.36 13.85
CA LEU A 156 -15.05 8.21 12.97
C LEU A 156 -13.73 7.41 12.86
N ILE A 157 -12.60 8.10 12.74
CA ILE A 157 -11.28 7.47 12.70
C ILE A 157 -11.06 6.68 14.00
N ARG A 158 -11.34 7.27 15.15
CA ARG A 158 -11.18 6.62 16.46
C ARG A 158 -12.03 5.36 16.58
N GLU A 159 -13.31 5.44 16.20
CA GLU A 159 -14.22 4.30 16.22
C GLU A 159 -13.73 3.17 15.32
N SER A 160 -13.36 3.50 14.08
CA SER A 160 -12.85 2.52 13.11
C SER A 160 -11.57 1.82 13.60
N VAL A 161 -10.64 2.59 14.17
CA VAL A 161 -9.39 2.03 14.75
C VAL A 161 -9.69 1.12 15.94
N GLN A 162 -10.62 1.51 16.82
CA GLN A 162 -11.02 0.68 17.96
C GLN A 162 -11.65 -0.63 17.51
N GLN A 163 -12.60 -0.60 16.58
CA GLN A 163 -13.25 -1.79 16.04
C GLN A 163 -12.22 -2.72 15.38
N TYR A 164 -11.34 -2.18 14.53
CA TYR A 164 -10.35 -2.99 13.82
C TYR A 164 -9.36 -3.64 14.77
N THR A 165 -8.85 -2.93 15.76
CA THR A 165 -7.92 -3.47 16.74
C THR A 165 -8.58 -4.50 17.68
N GLN A 166 -9.85 -4.31 18.02
CA GLN A 166 -10.61 -5.31 18.79
C GLN A 166 -10.82 -6.61 18.03
N GLN A 167 -11.05 -6.55 16.73
CA GLN A 167 -11.21 -7.72 15.84
C GLN A 167 -9.89 -8.44 15.54
N ASN A 168 -8.75 -7.80 15.76
CA ASN A 168 -7.41 -8.28 15.41
C ASN A 168 -6.46 -8.23 16.63
N ARG A 169 -6.91 -8.73 17.78
CA ARG A 169 -6.16 -8.70 19.06
C ARG A 169 -4.88 -9.54 19.05
N ASP A 170 -4.80 -10.50 18.14
CA ASP A 170 -3.66 -11.37 17.94
C ASP A 170 -2.54 -10.76 17.09
N ILE A 171 -2.77 -9.57 16.51
CA ILE A 171 -1.81 -8.88 15.67
C ILE A 171 -0.85 -8.04 16.53
N ASP A 172 0.46 -8.24 16.32
CA ASP A 172 1.52 -7.51 17.01
C ASP A 172 1.80 -6.16 16.34
N ILE A 173 1.75 -6.11 14.99
CA ILE A 173 2.15 -4.95 14.21
C ILE A 173 1.11 -4.66 13.11
N PHE A 174 0.58 -3.43 13.08
CA PHE A 174 -0.22 -2.93 11.99
C PHE A 174 0.63 -2.08 11.04
N VAL A 175 0.58 -2.40 9.74
CA VAL A 175 1.21 -1.60 8.68
C VAL A 175 0.14 -0.76 7.99
N ILE A 176 0.32 0.55 7.93
CA ILE A 176 -0.64 1.50 7.39
C ILE A 176 -0.02 2.19 6.16
N PRO A 177 -0.67 2.16 4.98
CA PRO A 177 -0.28 2.99 3.86
C PRO A 177 -0.48 4.47 4.24
N LEU A 178 0.61 5.26 4.18
CA LEU A 178 0.60 6.67 4.56
C LEU A 178 -0.18 7.49 3.52
N SER A 179 -0.84 8.56 3.96
CA SER A 179 -1.53 9.57 3.13
C SER A 179 -2.82 9.13 2.43
N LEU A 180 -3.21 7.88 2.44
CA LEU A 180 -4.51 7.49 1.89
C LEU A 180 -5.65 7.90 2.81
N CYS A 181 -6.72 8.46 2.22
CA CYS A 181 -7.94 8.81 2.92
C CYS A 181 -9.15 8.69 1.99
N LYS A 182 -10.34 8.97 2.53
CA LYS A 182 -11.57 9.18 1.76
C LYS A 182 -12.03 10.62 1.91
N ASN A 183 -12.52 11.18 0.82
CA ASN A 183 -13.26 12.45 0.85
C ASN A 183 -14.70 12.25 1.38
N ILE A 184 -15.47 13.33 1.43
CA ILE A 184 -16.87 13.30 1.91
C ILE A 184 -17.81 12.44 1.06
N TYR A 185 -17.42 12.12 -0.18
CA TYR A 185 -18.20 11.27 -1.10
C TYR A 185 -17.81 9.78 -0.98
N GLY A 186 -16.85 9.46 -0.09
CA GLY A 186 -16.33 8.10 0.07
C GLY A 186 -15.32 7.69 -1.00
N GLU A 187 -14.87 8.62 -1.84
CA GLU A 187 -13.88 8.39 -2.88
C GLU A 187 -12.46 8.48 -2.32
N ILE A 188 -11.53 7.72 -2.92
CA ILE A 188 -10.12 7.77 -2.53
C ILE A 188 -9.54 9.15 -2.80
N ASP A 189 -8.80 9.65 -1.82
CA ASP A 189 -8.06 10.91 -1.88
C ASP A 189 -6.71 10.79 -1.12
N PHE A 190 -5.89 11.84 -1.21
CA PHE A 190 -4.58 11.89 -0.58
C PHE A 190 -4.46 13.14 0.30
N LEU A 191 -3.81 12.96 1.46
CA LEU A 191 -3.63 14.05 2.43
C LEU A 191 -2.64 15.14 1.98
N SER A 192 -1.73 14.81 1.06
CA SER A 192 -0.60 15.64 0.62
C SER A 192 -0.73 16.20 -0.78
N GLU A 193 -1.91 16.15 -1.39
CA GLU A 193 -2.18 16.72 -2.73
C GLU A 193 -3.08 17.94 -2.70
#